data_e6b0ec16319b80578402a40168bf4963
#
_entry.id   e6b0ec16319b80578402a40168bf4963
#
_cell.length_a   1.000
_cell.length_b   1.000
_cell.length_c   1.000
_cell.angle_alpha   90.00
_cell.angle_beta   90.00
_cell.angle_gamma   90.00
#
_symmetry.space_group_name_H-M   'P 1'
#
loop_
_entity.id
_entity.type
_entity.pdbx_description
1 polymer ?
#
loop_
_entity_poly.entity_id
_entity_poly.type
_entity_poly.pdbx_seq_one_letter_code
_entity_poly.pdbx_strand_id
1 'polypeptide(L)'
;VRPLDGGELSGEGTASILVLAGHRGPAFLVRDNFRAIMRYNPSTSYSLAVALLADRMTGKPGVRGGWPREEQALSKDERIDLQQRLASLGLEPGAADGIVGANTRNAVRRFQTSVGEIPDGFATKALLDRLRQRS
;
A
#
# COMPACT_ATOMS: atom_id res chain seq x y z
N VAL A 1 1.58 1.09 16.88
CA VAL A 1 2.69 1.07 15.91
C VAL A 1 4.00 1.12 16.67
N ARG A 2 4.90 0.18 16.43
CA ARG A 2 6.24 0.14 17.05
C ARG A 2 7.30 0.32 15.97
N PRO A 3 8.37 1.10 16.22
CA PRO A 3 9.51 1.16 15.32
C PRO A 3 10.17 -0.20 15.17
N LEU A 4 10.68 -0.51 13.97
CA LEU A 4 11.38 -1.76 13.71
C LEU A 4 12.73 -1.87 14.43
N ASP A 5 13.30 -0.73 14.83
CA ASP A 5 14.56 -0.65 15.59
C ASP A 5 14.35 -0.73 17.11
N GLY A 6 13.11 -0.88 17.58
CA GLY A 6 12.77 -0.93 19.00
C GLY A 6 12.89 0.40 19.74
N GLY A 7 13.14 1.50 19.02
CA GLY A 7 13.19 2.84 19.58
C GLY A 7 11.80 3.40 19.87
N GLU A 8 11.74 4.58 20.49
CA GLU A 8 10.50 5.31 20.67
C GLU A 8 10.15 6.14 19.45
N LEU A 9 8.84 6.26 19.16
CA LEU A 9 8.35 7.18 18.14
C LEU A 9 8.48 8.61 18.69
N SER A 10 9.55 9.29 18.31
CA SER A 10 9.83 10.64 18.77
C SER A 10 9.07 11.71 17.98
N GLY A 11 8.71 12.78 18.66
CA GLY A 11 8.18 14.02 18.09
C GLY A 11 6.65 14.15 18.20
N GLU A 12 6.22 15.40 18.34
CA GLU A 12 4.82 15.79 18.38
C GLU A 12 4.27 16.03 16.98
N GLY A 13 2.97 15.91 16.81
CA GLY A 13 2.25 16.25 15.58
C GLY A 13 1.55 15.07 14.93
N THR A 14 0.86 15.38 13.85
CA THR A 14 0.10 14.41 13.06
C THR A 14 1.03 13.61 12.16
N ALA A 15 0.87 12.29 12.16
CA ALA A 15 1.60 11.38 11.29
C ALA A 15 0.63 10.45 10.56
N SER A 16 1.03 9.96 9.41
CA SER A 16 0.28 8.98 8.62
C SER A 16 1.12 7.73 8.43
N ILE A 17 0.48 6.58 8.38
CA ILE A 17 1.15 5.31 8.09
C ILE A 17 1.04 5.04 6.59
N LEU A 18 2.17 4.79 5.95
CA LEU A 18 2.27 4.44 4.55
C LEU A 18 2.70 2.98 4.41
N VAL A 19 1.89 2.18 3.72
CA VAL A 19 2.13 0.75 3.49
C VAL A 19 2.09 0.50 1.98
N LEU A 20 3.24 0.38 1.34
CA LEU A 20 3.36 0.24 -0.11
C LEU A 20 3.27 -1.21 -0.60
N ALA A 21 3.61 -2.16 0.24
CA ALA A 21 3.64 -3.59 -0.10
C ALA A 21 2.67 -4.42 0.78
N GLY A 22 1.56 -3.83 1.18
CA GLY A 22 0.57 -4.47 2.05
C GLY A 22 1.07 -4.72 3.48
N HIS A 23 0.32 -5.50 4.24
CA HIS A 23 0.63 -5.78 5.65
C HIS A 23 1.91 -6.61 5.85
N ARG A 24 2.38 -7.29 4.81
CA ARG A 24 3.61 -8.11 4.83
C ARG A 24 4.87 -7.31 4.54
N GLY A 25 4.72 -6.09 4.03
CA GLY A 25 5.82 -5.18 3.74
C GLY A 25 6.11 -4.20 4.89
N PRO A 26 7.17 -3.40 4.76
CA PRO A 26 7.49 -2.37 5.74
C PRO A 26 6.43 -1.28 5.75
N ALA A 27 6.12 -0.77 6.94
CA ALA A 27 5.29 0.41 7.15
C ALA A 27 6.17 1.62 7.47
N PHE A 28 5.83 2.76 6.89
CA PHE A 28 6.55 4.01 7.09
C PHE A 28 5.66 5.00 7.83
N LEU A 29 6.19 5.63 8.87
CA LEU A 29 5.54 6.74 9.53
C LEU A 29 5.99 8.03 8.85
N VAL A 30 5.06 8.70 8.17
CA VAL A 30 5.34 9.93 7.42
C VAL A 30 4.67 11.13 8.09
N ARG A 31 5.35 12.27 8.04
CA ARG A 31 4.93 13.52 8.70
C ARG A 31 4.82 14.65 7.66
N ASP A 32 4.74 15.87 8.15
CA ASP A 32 4.52 17.07 7.34
C ASP A 32 5.60 17.32 6.29
N ASN A 33 6.86 16.98 6.57
CA ASN A 33 7.94 17.05 5.58
C ASN A 33 7.68 16.17 4.37
N PHE A 34 7.10 14.98 4.57
CA PHE A 34 6.71 14.10 3.48
C PHE A 34 5.60 14.73 2.62
N ARG A 35 4.62 15.38 3.26
CA ARG A 35 3.57 16.12 2.55
C ARG A 35 4.12 17.27 1.73
N ALA A 36 5.17 17.96 2.21
CA ALA A 36 5.86 18.99 1.46
C ALA A 36 6.51 18.45 0.17
N ILE A 37 7.13 17.28 0.23
CA ILE A 37 7.68 16.59 -0.95
C ILE A 37 6.56 16.20 -1.92
N MET A 38 5.42 15.70 -1.41
CA MET A 38 4.25 15.34 -2.21
C MET A 38 3.61 16.54 -2.95
N ARG A 39 3.76 17.76 -2.44
CA ARG A 39 3.32 18.97 -3.15
C ARG A 39 4.16 19.26 -4.38
N TYR A 40 5.45 18.96 -4.31
CA TYR A 40 6.35 19.12 -5.45
C TYR A 40 6.10 18.04 -6.52
N ASN A 41 5.97 16.79 -6.08
CA ASN A 41 5.67 15.66 -6.96
C ASN A 41 4.70 14.71 -6.24
N PRO A 42 3.45 14.55 -6.72
CA PRO A 42 2.43 13.74 -6.04
C PRO A 42 2.66 12.23 -6.11
N SER A 43 3.77 11.77 -6.67
CA SER A 43 4.15 10.35 -6.64
C SER A 43 4.60 9.94 -5.23
N THR A 44 3.86 9.02 -4.62
CA THR A 44 4.21 8.46 -3.30
C THR A 44 5.57 7.77 -3.31
N SER A 45 5.86 7.00 -4.35
CA SER A 45 7.15 6.30 -4.48
C SER A 45 8.31 7.25 -4.61
N TYR A 46 8.17 8.32 -5.39
CA TYR A 46 9.18 9.39 -5.51
C TYR A 46 9.41 10.08 -4.17
N SER A 47 8.34 10.50 -3.51
CA SER A 47 8.42 11.22 -2.23
C SER A 47 9.06 10.36 -1.15
N LEU A 48 8.76 9.08 -1.11
CA LEU A 48 9.40 8.13 -0.18
C LEU A 48 10.89 7.95 -0.49
N ALA A 49 11.25 7.81 -1.77
CA ALA A 49 12.65 7.69 -2.17
C ALA A 49 13.47 8.92 -1.77
N VAL A 50 12.94 10.13 -1.97
CA VAL A 50 13.58 11.39 -1.55
C VAL A 50 13.72 11.46 -0.03
N ALA A 51 12.67 11.14 0.72
CA ALA A 51 12.69 11.14 2.19
C ALA A 51 13.70 10.14 2.76
N LEU A 52 13.76 8.93 2.22
CA LEU A 52 14.70 7.88 2.64
C LEU A 52 16.15 8.26 2.29
N LEU A 53 16.37 8.87 1.13
CA LEU A 53 17.70 9.38 0.75
C LEU A 53 18.16 10.46 1.71
N ALA A 54 17.30 11.44 2.04
CA ALA A 54 17.61 12.48 3.01
C ALA A 54 17.95 11.90 4.39
N ASP A 55 17.21 10.90 4.86
CA ASP A 55 17.51 10.22 6.11
C ASP A 55 18.86 9.52 6.08
N ARG A 56 19.21 8.86 4.97
CA ARG A 56 20.53 8.22 4.81
C ARG A 56 21.68 9.24 4.80
N MET A 57 21.47 10.38 4.19
CA MET A 57 22.47 11.47 4.15
C MET A 57 22.73 12.08 5.55
N THR A 58 21.75 12.02 6.45
CA THR A 58 21.88 12.47 7.85
C THR A 58 22.32 11.35 8.81
N GLY A 59 22.72 10.19 8.29
CA GLY A 59 23.25 9.08 9.07
C GLY A 59 22.19 8.17 9.71
N LYS A 60 20.91 8.36 9.40
CA LYS A 60 19.86 7.46 9.87
C LYS A 60 19.96 6.09 9.20
N PRO A 61 19.55 5.00 9.90
CA PRO A 61 19.56 3.67 9.30
C PRO A 61 18.62 3.60 8.10
N GLY A 62 18.94 2.70 7.17
CA GLY A 62 18.07 2.41 6.02
C GLY A 62 16.80 1.67 6.42
N VAL A 63 15.99 1.35 5.41
CA VAL A 63 14.76 0.57 5.61
C VAL A 63 15.08 -0.77 6.26
N ARG A 64 14.42 -1.04 7.36
CA ARG A 64 14.44 -2.33 8.04
C ARG A 64 13.13 -3.06 7.79
N GLY A 65 13.17 -4.38 7.77
CA GLY A 65 12.03 -5.22 7.43
C GLY A 65 12.10 -5.75 6.00
N GLY A 66 11.48 -6.90 5.77
CA GLY A 66 11.49 -7.57 4.48
C GLY A 66 10.42 -7.01 3.54
N TRP A 67 10.78 -6.85 2.29
CA TRP A 67 9.79 -6.72 1.22
C TRP A 67 9.30 -8.12 0.85
N PRO A 68 7.99 -8.31 0.60
CA PRO A 68 7.46 -9.59 0.14
C PRO A 68 7.93 -9.86 -1.30
N ARG A 69 9.05 -10.53 -1.44
CA ARG A 69 9.69 -10.80 -2.75
C ARG A 69 9.02 -11.93 -3.52
N GLU A 70 8.25 -12.77 -2.84
CA GLU A 70 7.57 -13.92 -3.43
C GLU A 70 6.24 -13.54 -4.09
N GLU A 71 5.71 -12.36 -3.81
CA GLU A 71 4.48 -11.88 -4.41
C GLU A 71 4.76 -11.24 -5.77
N GLN A 72 4.31 -11.92 -6.82
CA GLN A 72 4.35 -11.34 -8.17
C GLN A 72 3.33 -10.21 -8.30
N ALA A 73 3.77 -9.09 -8.87
CA ALA A 73 2.88 -8.00 -9.20
C ALA A 73 1.84 -8.47 -10.24
N LEU A 74 0.59 -8.04 -10.08
CA LEU A 74 -0.44 -8.29 -11.07
C LEU A 74 -0.12 -7.60 -12.39
N SER A 75 -0.31 -8.31 -13.49
CA SER A 75 -0.27 -7.73 -14.83
C SER A 75 -1.43 -6.72 -15.03
N LYS A 76 -1.39 -5.94 -16.09
CA LYS A 76 -2.49 -5.01 -16.40
C LYS A 76 -3.81 -5.76 -16.56
N ASP A 77 -3.81 -6.86 -17.29
CA ASP A 77 -5.00 -7.67 -17.54
C ASP A 77 -5.54 -8.30 -16.25
N GLU A 78 -4.67 -8.75 -15.37
CA GLU A 78 -5.05 -9.27 -14.05
C GLU A 78 -5.65 -8.17 -13.16
N ARG A 79 -5.15 -6.94 -13.24
CA ARG A 79 -5.76 -5.80 -12.52
C ARG A 79 -7.15 -5.44 -13.05
N ILE A 80 -7.33 -5.50 -14.36
CA ILE A 80 -8.65 -5.31 -14.98
C ILE A 80 -9.62 -6.41 -14.53
N ASP A 81 -9.21 -7.68 -14.58
CA ASP A 81 -10.00 -8.84 -14.10
C ASP A 81 -10.40 -8.65 -12.63
N LEU A 82 -9.46 -8.23 -11.77
CA LEU A 82 -9.73 -7.94 -10.37
C LEU A 82 -10.79 -6.85 -10.20
N GLN A 83 -10.66 -5.74 -10.91
CA GLN A 83 -11.61 -4.63 -10.86
C GLN A 83 -13.00 -5.05 -11.33
N GLN A 84 -13.10 -5.81 -12.43
CA GLN A 84 -14.37 -6.32 -12.94
C GLN A 84 -15.07 -7.23 -11.93
N ARG A 85 -14.31 -8.12 -11.28
CA ARG A 85 -14.86 -9.03 -10.26
C ARG A 85 -15.30 -8.29 -8.99
N LEU A 86 -14.53 -7.31 -8.54
CA LEU A 86 -14.95 -6.46 -7.42
C LEU A 86 -16.23 -5.69 -7.75
N ALA A 87 -16.36 -5.20 -8.97
CA ALA A 87 -17.58 -4.53 -9.44
C ALA A 87 -18.79 -5.48 -9.46
N SER A 88 -18.61 -6.71 -9.94
CA SER A 88 -19.68 -7.73 -9.94
C SER A 88 -20.16 -8.11 -8.54
N LEU A 89 -19.33 -7.94 -7.52
CA LEU A 89 -19.69 -8.12 -6.11
C LEU A 89 -20.29 -6.85 -5.47
N GLY A 90 -20.48 -5.77 -6.22
CA GLY A 90 -21.05 -4.51 -5.73
C GLY A 90 -20.09 -3.68 -4.86
N LEU A 91 -18.78 -3.90 -4.98
CA LEU A 91 -17.78 -3.25 -4.12
C LEU A 91 -17.22 -1.93 -4.68
N GLU A 92 -17.69 -1.48 -5.81
CA GLU A 92 -17.39 -0.16 -6.40
C GLU A 92 -15.89 0.16 -6.54
N PRO A 93 -15.12 -0.64 -7.29
CA PRO A 93 -13.68 -0.43 -7.44
C PRO A 93 -13.31 0.77 -8.34
N GLY A 94 -14.30 1.41 -8.97
CA GLY A 94 -14.12 2.39 -10.04
C GLY A 94 -14.01 1.73 -11.42
N ALA A 95 -13.45 2.45 -12.38
CA ALA A 95 -13.27 1.95 -13.74
C ALA A 95 -12.30 0.75 -13.79
N ALA A 96 -12.61 -0.23 -14.62
CA ALA A 96 -11.74 -1.39 -14.86
C ALA A 96 -10.68 -1.04 -15.93
N ASP A 97 -9.77 -0.14 -15.58
CA ASP A 97 -8.72 0.39 -16.47
C ASP A 97 -7.32 -0.20 -16.19
N GLY A 98 -7.24 -1.07 -15.17
CA GLY A 98 -5.98 -1.65 -14.72
C GLY A 98 -5.13 -0.72 -13.85
N ILE A 99 -5.66 0.43 -13.46
CA ILE A 99 -5.02 1.37 -12.53
C ILE A 99 -5.61 1.17 -11.14
N VAL A 100 -4.78 0.73 -10.19
CA VAL A 100 -5.21 0.51 -8.80
C VAL A 100 -5.17 1.84 -8.06
N GLY A 101 -6.25 2.58 -8.12
CA GLY A 101 -6.44 3.84 -7.41
C GLY A 101 -7.09 3.66 -6.02
N ALA A 102 -7.48 4.77 -5.41
CA ALA A 102 -8.09 4.77 -4.07
C ALA A 102 -9.38 3.94 -4.00
N ASN A 103 -10.25 4.06 -5.00
CA ASN A 103 -11.51 3.31 -5.05
C ASN A 103 -11.27 1.80 -5.15
N THR A 104 -10.34 1.38 -6.01
CA THR A 104 -9.95 -0.04 -6.14
C THR A 104 -9.40 -0.57 -4.81
N ARG A 105 -8.52 0.18 -4.15
CA ARG A 105 -7.98 -0.22 -2.84
C ARG A 105 -9.05 -0.33 -1.76
N ASN A 106 -10.02 0.58 -1.75
CA ASN A 106 -11.14 0.51 -0.81
C ASN A 106 -12.03 -0.72 -1.08
N ALA A 107 -12.30 -1.02 -2.35
CA ALA A 107 -13.04 -2.22 -2.73
C ALA A 107 -12.28 -3.50 -2.31
N VAL A 108 -10.96 -3.53 -2.49
CA VAL A 108 -10.11 -4.63 -2.01
C VAL A 108 -10.21 -4.79 -0.49
N ARG A 109 -10.14 -3.70 0.29
CA ARG A 109 -10.30 -3.76 1.76
C ARG A 109 -11.66 -4.33 2.18
N ARG A 110 -12.74 -3.89 1.53
CA ARG A 110 -14.09 -4.41 1.79
C ARG A 110 -14.16 -5.91 1.49
N PHE A 111 -13.58 -6.35 0.39
CA PHE A 111 -13.51 -7.78 0.07
C PHE A 111 -12.69 -8.55 1.10
N GLN A 112 -11.50 -8.08 1.45
CA GLN A 112 -10.64 -8.70 2.47
C GLN A 112 -11.36 -8.84 3.80
N THR A 113 -12.07 -7.80 4.25
CA THR A 113 -12.88 -7.86 5.46
C THR A 113 -13.96 -8.94 5.36
N SER A 114 -14.62 -9.06 4.20
CA SER A 114 -15.69 -10.05 3.99
C SER A 114 -15.21 -11.49 4.04
N VAL A 115 -13.94 -11.74 3.76
CA VAL A 115 -13.33 -13.08 3.78
C VAL A 115 -12.46 -13.32 5.00
N GLY A 116 -12.43 -12.39 5.96
CA GLY A 116 -11.65 -12.51 7.19
C GLY A 116 -10.15 -12.32 7.03
N GLU A 117 -9.72 -11.67 5.96
CA GLU A 117 -8.32 -11.27 5.75
C GLU A 117 -8.00 -9.89 6.34
N ILE A 118 -6.72 -9.60 6.51
CA ILE A 118 -6.27 -8.27 6.94
C ILE A 118 -6.58 -7.26 5.83
N PRO A 119 -7.40 -6.22 6.10
CA PRO A 119 -7.85 -5.27 5.10
C PRO A 119 -6.79 -4.19 4.80
N ASP A 120 -5.67 -4.60 4.23
CA ASP A 120 -4.57 -3.70 3.85
C ASP A 120 -4.79 -3.00 2.51
N GLY A 121 -5.76 -3.46 1.72
CA GLY A 121 -6.07 -2.90 0.39
C GLY A 121 -5.04 -3.23 -0.67
N PHE A 122 -4.14 -4.16 -0.41
CA PHE A 122 -3.11 -4.57 -1.35
C PHE A 122 -3.60 -5.72 -2.24
N ALA A 123 -3.62 -5.47 -3.56
CA ALA A 123 -4.09 -6.43 -4.55
C ALA A 123 -2.99 -7.44 -4.87
N THR A 124 -3.13 -8.67 -4.39
CA THR A 124 -2.21 -9.78 -4.65
C THR A 124 -2.80 -10.77 -5.63
N LYS A 125 -1.95 -11.63 -6.18
CA LYS A 125 -2.40 -12.75 -7.01
C LYS A 125 -3.29 -13.72 -6.23
N ALA A 126 -2.95 -14.00 -4.97
CA ALA A 126 -3.77 -14.82 -4.08
C ALA A 126 -5.18 -14.24 -3.87
N LEU A 127 -5.28 -12.91 -3.72
CA LEU A 127 -6.57 -12.22 -3.64
C LEU A 127 -7.38 -12.38 -4.93
N LEU A 128 -6.74 -12.21 -6.09
CA LEU A 128 -7.40 -12.41 -7.38
C LEU A 128 -7.92 -13.82 -7.54
N ASP A 129 -7.15 -14.83 -7.14
CA ASP A 129 -7.57 -16.23 -7.21
C ASP A 129 -8.77 -16.50 -6.30
N ARG A 130 -8.82 -15.90 -5.10
CA ARG A 130 -10.01 -15.95 -4.23
C ARG A 130 -11.24 -15.27 -4.85
N LEU A 131 -11.05 -14.13 -5.51
CA LEU A 131 -12.13 -13.47 -6.23
C LEU A 131 -12.67 -14.37 -7.36
N ARG A 132 -11.79 -15.06 -8.08
CA ARG A 132 -12.17 -16.01 -9.13
C ARG A 132 -12.98 -17.19 -8.62
N GLN A 133 -12.74 -17.63 -7.40
CA GLN A 133 -13.49 -18.71 -6.77
C GLN A 133 -14.89 -18.27 -6.32
N ARG A 134 -15.13 -17.00 -6.09
CA ARG A 134 -16.40 -16.45 -5.60
C ARG A 134 -17.31 -15.86 -6.66
N SER A 135 -16.76 -15.53 -7.79
CA SER A 135 -17.51 -14.92 -8.89
C SER A 135 -17.87 -15.85 -10.01
#